data_188d781fd53ca458b2daf996e8ec68e8
#
_entry.id   188d781fd53ca458b2daf996e8ec68e8
#
_cell.length_a   1.000
_cell.length_b   1.000
_cell.length_c   1.000
_cell.angle_alpha   90.00
_cell.angle_beta   90.00
_cell.angle_gamma   90.00
#
_symmetry.space_group_name_H-M   'P 1'
#
loop_
_entity.id
_entity.type
_entity.pdbx_description
1 polymer ?
#
loop_
_entity_poly.entity_id
_entity_poly.type
_entity_poly.pdbx_seq_one_letter_code
_entity_poly.pdbx_strand_id
1 'polypeptide(L)'
;IGSDARLMLTLQTLTENLGTICGGRAWIVVTSQADMDAVLGEMTASKANDFSKIAGRFKTRLSLSSSNSDEVIRKRLLVKTDPARAELEGVFEAKGSILRNQLTFDRSGPTLKNIEGVESFIANYPFVPYHFQLVQKVFEEIRKVGATGAHLAYGERSMLDAFHMAAKAVQEKAIGALVPMHCFYTAVEGFLDTAVKRTIDQASENPVLEAF
;
A
#
# COMPACT_ATOMS: atom_id res chain seq x y z
N ILE A 1 11.41 -14.53 -12.06
CA ILE A 1 12.80 -14.45 -12.61
C ILE A 1 13.81 -15.08 -11.64
N GLY A 2 13.61 -15.02 -10.33
CA GLY A 2 14.57 -15.53 -9.34
C GLY A 2 14.82 -17.04 -9.31
N SER A 3 14.12 -17.85 -10.08
CA SER A 3 14.27 -19.31 -10.07
C SER A 3 14.89 -19.90 -11.34
N ASP A 4 15.03 -19.13 -12.41
CA ASP A 4 15.52 -19.65 -13.70
C ASP A 4 16.90 -19.07 -14.05
N ALA A 5 17.94 -19.89 -13.85
CA ALA A 5 19.32 -19.53 -14.17
C ALA A 5 19.52 -19.20 -15.66
N ARG A 6 18.70 -19.77 -16.57
CA ARG A 6 18.74 -19.46 -17.99
C ARG A 6 18.33 -18.02 -18.29
N LEU A 7 17.25 -17.55 -17.65
CA LEU A 7 16.78 -16.18 -17.81
C LEU A 7 17.81 -15.15 -17.30
N MET A 8 18.49 -15.48 -16.21
CA MET A 8 19.58 -14.64 -15.65
C MET A 8 20.74 -14.52 -16.64
N LEU A 9 21.18 -15.65 -17.21
CA LEU A 9 22.26 -15.65 -18.20
C LEU A 9 21.88 -14.89 -19.47
N THR A 10 20.64 -15.06 -19.93
CA THR A 10 20.10 -14.37 -21.11
C THR A 10 20.07 -12.85 -20.87
N LEU A 11 19.63 -12.40 -19.70
CA LEU A 11 19.59 -10.99 -19.34
C LEU A 11 20.99 -10.39 -19.26
N GLN A 12 21.94 -11.13 -18.70
CA GLN A 12 23.35 -10.73 -18.64
C GLN A 12 23.93 -10.56 -20.04
N THR A 13 23.77 -11.56 -20.90
CA THR A 13 24.26 -11.53 -22.28
C THR A 13 23.61 -10.39 -23.07
N LEU A 14 22.34 -10.14 -22.90
CA LEU A 14 21.63 -9.07 -23.57
C LEU A 14 22.16 -7.70 -23.17
N THR A 15 22.36 -7.47 -21.87
CA THR A 15 22.89 -6.20 -21.34
C THR A 15 24.35 -5.95 -21.79
N GLU A 16 25.17 -6.98 -21.84
CA GLU A 16 26.54 -6.89 -22.33
C GLU A 16 26.61 -6.57 -23.83
N ASN A 17 25.86 -7.31 -24.62
CA ASN A 17 25.87 -7.14 -26.06
C ASN A 17 25.30 -5.77 -26.48
N LEU A 18 24.21 -5.31 -25.90
CA LEU A 18 23.64 -4.01 -26.21
C LEU A 18 24.59 -2.85 -25.82
N GLY A 19 25.27 -2.95 -24.68
CA GLY A 19 26.26 -1.97 -24.26
C GLY A 19 27.44 -1.89 -25.24
N THR A 20 27.89 -3.02 -25.76
CA THR A 20 29.05 -3.12 -26.66
C THR A 20 28.70 -2.79 -28.11
N ILE A 21 27.65 -3.39 -28.66
CA ILE A 21 27.29 -3.26 -30.08
C ILE A 21 26.70 -1.86 -30.38
N CYS A 22 25.92 -1.32 -29.47
CA CYS A 22 25.27 -0.02 -29.70
C CYS A 22 26.15 1.18 -29.40
N GLY A 23 27.33 1.01 -28.83
CA GLY A 23 28.28 2.11 -28.57
C GLY A 23 27.67 3.27 -27.78
N GLY A 24 26.86 2.99 -26.78
CA GLY A 24 26.20 3.99 -25.94
C GLY A 24 24.96 4.65 -26.58
N ARG A 25 24.50 4.21 -27.74
CA ARG A 25 23.30 4.73 -28.42
C ARG A 25 22.02 3.98 -28.11
N ALA A 26 22.06 2.96 -27.27
CA ALA A 26 20.89 2.21 -26.78
C ALA A 26 20.80 2.32 -25.27
N TRP A 27 19.58 2.40 -24.78
CA TRP A 27 19.27 2.49 -23.37
C TRP A 27 18.43 1.28 -22.96
N ILE A 28 18.82 0.67 -21.86
CA ILE A 28 18.10 -0.48 -21.31
C ILE A 28 17.45 -0.03 -20.01
N VAL A 29 16.13 -0.13 -19.94
CA VAL A 29 15.36 0.13 -18.73
C VAL A 29 14.75 -1.19 -18.28
N VAL A 30 15.00 -1.55 -17.03
CA VAL A 30 14.40 -2.71 -16.38
C VAL A 30 13.56 -2.25 -15.20
N THR A 31 12.47 -2.94 -14.95
CA THR A 31 11.60 -2.68 -13.80
C THR A 31 11.55 -3.93 -12.92
N SER A 32 11.57 -3.73 -11.63
CA SER A 32 11.40 -4.78 -10.64
C SER A 32 10.34 -4.35 -9.63
N GLN A 33 9.55 -5.29 -9.16
CA GLN A 33 8.52 -5.05 -8.15
C GLN A 33 9.12 -5.02 -6.73
N ALA A 34 10.21 -5.74 -6.48
CA ALA A 34 10.94 -5.74 -5.24
C ALA A 34 12.22 -4.91 -5.37
N ASP A 35 12.66 -4.31 -4.27
CA ASP A 35 13.97 -3.66 -4.21
C ASP A 35 15.06 -4.69 -4.52
N MET A 36 16.01 -4.30 -5.36
CA MET A 36 17.08 -5.21 -5.80
C MET A 36 17.95 -5.67 -4.63
N ASP A 37 18.16 -4.84 -3.63
CA ASP A 37 19.00 -5.18 -2.46
C ASP A 37 18.23 -6.12 -1.51
N ALA A 38 16.92 -6.00 -1.39
CA ALA A 38 16.08 -6.94 -0.66
C ALA A 38 16.05 -8.33 -1.31
N VAL A 39 15.94 -8.39 -2.64
CA VAL A 39 15.99 -9.64 -3.41
C VAL A 39 17.33 -10.35 -3.25
N LEU A 40 18.45 -9.59 -3.21
CA LEU A 40 19.78 -10.14 -2.96
C LEU A 40 19.90 -10.80 -1.58
N GLY A 41 19.26 -10.23 -0.56
CA GLY A 41 19.28 -10.77 0.82
C GLY A 41 18.54 -12.11 0.98
N GLU A 42 17.56 -12.39 0.13
CA GLU A 42 16.77 -13.61 0.17
C GLU A 42 17.33 -14.77 -0.71
N MET A 43 18.32 -14.47 -1.54
CA MET A 43 18.91 -15.45 -2.46
C MET A 43 20.01 -16.27 -1.81
N THR A 44 20.18 -17.53 -2.29
CA THR A 44 21.38 -18.33 -1.99
C THR A 44 22.63 -17.63 -2.51
N ALA A 45 23.76 -17.77 -1.82
CA ALA A 45 25.03 -17.06 -2.11
C ALA A 45 25.47 -17.15 -3.59
N SER A 46 25.26 -18.29 -4.25
CA SER A 46 25.57 -18.47 -5.67
C SER A 46 24.70 -17.62 -6.58
N LYS A 47 23.38 -17.61 -6.35
CA LYS A 47 22.44 -16.82 -7.14
C LYS A 47 22.56 -15.32 -6.86
N ALA A 48 22.85 -14.95 -5.62
CA ALA A 48 23.11 -13.57 -5.24
C ALA A 48 24.33 -12.97 -5.97
N ASN A 49 25.39 -13.77 -6.15
CA ASN A 49 26.57 -13.36 -6.88
C ASN A 49 26.28 -13.09 -8.38
N ASP A 50 25.53 -13.96 -9.03
CA ASP A 50 25.17 -13.78 -10.44
C ASP A 50 24.18 -12.60 -10.63
N PHE A 51 23.23 -12.44 -9.75
CA PHE A 51 22.31 -11.31 -9.76
C PHE A 51 23.05 -9.97 -9.50
N SER A 52 24.03 -9.97 -8.58
CA SER A 52 24.87 -8.81 -8.29
C SER A 52 25.64 -8.33 -9.52
N LYS A 53 26.15 -9.25 -10.36
CA LYS A 53 26.83 -8.92 -11.62
C LYS A 53 25.89 -8.23 -12.61
N ILE A 54 24.62 -8.66 -12.68
CA ILE A 54 23.61 -8.03 -13.52
C ILE A 54 23.25 -6.66 -12.95
N ALA A 55 22.97 -6.60 -11.66
CA ALA A 55 22.62 -5.36 -10.95
C ALA A 55 23.71 -4.28 -11.07
N GLY A 56 24.99 -4.68 -11.04
CA GLY A 56 26.14 -3.77 -11.19
C GLY A 56 26.24 -3.12 -12.58
N ARG A 57 25.53 -3.62 -13.59
CA ARG A 57 25.51 -3.02 -14.94
C ARG A 57 24.50 -1.88 -15.06
N PHE A 58 23.53 -1.80 -14.15
CA PHE A 58 22.55 -0.72 -14.07
C PHE A 58 23.04 0.34 -13.08
N LYS A 59 23.73 1.36 -13.62
CA LYS A 59 24.32 2.42 -12.82
C LYS A 59 23.31 3.38 -12.23
N THR A 60 22.20 3.60 -12.95
CA THR A 60 21.11 4.47 -12.51
C THR A 60 20.02 3.59 -11.91
N ARG A 61 19.77 3.72 -10.62
CA ARG A 61 18.71 3.03 -9.89
C ARG A 61 17.72 4.06 -9.42
N LEU A 62 16.46 3.86 -9.76
CA LEU A 62 15.34 4.69 -9.31
C LEU A 62 14.46 3.82 -8.43
N SER A 63 14.46 4.08 -7.15
CA SER A 63 13.52 3.45 -6.22
C SER A 63 12.25 4.29 -6.17
N LEU A 64 11.13 3.67 -6.54
CA LEU A 64 9.81 4.27 -6.33
C LEU A 64 9.42 3.96 -4.89
N SER A 65 9.53 4.95 -4.02
CA SER A 65 9.13 4.78 -2.64
C SER A 65 7.60 4.67 -2.53
N SER A 66 7.13 3.77 -1.68
CA SER A 66 5.71 3.66 -1.31
C SER A 66 5.20 4.85 -0.49
N SER A 67 6.04 5.84 -0.23
CA SER A 67 5.67 7.06 0.51
C SER A 67 4.52 7.87 -0.11
N ASN A 68 4.21 7.63 -1.38
CA ASN A 68 3.13 8.30 -2.10
C ASN A 68 1.94 7.40 -2.42
N SER A 69 1.80 6.25 -1.76
CA SER A 69 0.66 5.34 -1.98
C SER A 69 -0.68 6.02 -1.74
N ASP A 70 -0.76 6.96 -0.81
CA ASP A 70 -1.95 7.78 -0.57
C ASP A 70 -2.31 8.67 -1.79
N GLU A 71 -1.31 9.23 -2.47
CA GLU A 71 -1.52 10.01 -3.69
C GLU A 71 -2.01 9.12 -4.85
N VAL A 72 -1.44 7.93 -4.98
CA VAL A 72 -1.87 6.95 -6.00
C VAL A 72 -3.32 6.53 -5.76
N ILE A 73 -3.70 6.24 -4.52
CA ILE A 73 -5.06 5.87 -4.16
C ILE A 73 -6.02 7.03 -4.49
N ARG A 74 -5.69 8.27 -4.09
CA ARG A 74 -6.51 9.45 -4.41
C ARG A 74 -6.70 9.64 -5.91
N LYS A 75 -5.65 9.52 -6.69
CA LYS A 75 -5.69 9.71 -8.15
C LYS A 75 -6.35 8.56 -8.92
N ARG A 76 -6.33 7.35 -8.39
CA ARG A 76 -6.84 6.15 -9.08
C ARG A 76 -8.24 5.74 -8.64
N LEU A 77 -8.55 5.89 -7.36
CA LEU A 77 -9.84 5.43 -6.79
C LEU A 77 -10.76 6.58 -6.37
N LEU A 78 -10.22 7.73 -5.99
CA LEU A 78 -10.99 8.75 -5.28
C LEU A 78 -11.24 10.02 -6.10
N VAL A 79 -11.08 9.97 -7.41
CA VAL A 79 -11.41 11.10 -8.29
C VAL A 79 -12.93 11.36 -8.23
N LYS A 80 -13.32 12.60 -7.95
CA LYS A 80 -14.72 13.04 -7.86
C LYS A 80 -15.12 13.78 -9.11
N THR A 81 -16.37 13.60 -9.50
CA THR A 81 -17.03 14.46 -10.49
C THR A 81 -17.37 15.82 -9.87
N ASP A 82 -17.57 16.85 -10.68
CA ASP A 82 -17.91 18.18 -10.18
C ASP A 82 -19.19 18.19 -9.33
N PRO A 83 -20.28 17.50 -9.71
CA PRO A 83 -21.46 17.41 -8.84
C PRO A 83 -21.15 16.77 -7.49
N ALA A 84 -20.37 15.68 -7.47
CA ALA A 84 -20.01 15.02 -6.21
C ALA A 84 -19.13 15.91 -5.32
N ARG A 85 -18.26 16.75 -5.91
CA ARG A 85 -17.49 17.74 -5.16
C ARG A 85 -18.40 18.76 -4.46
N ALA A 86 -19.37 19.32 -5.20
CA ALA A 86 -20.31 20.30 -4.66
C ALA A 86 -21.15 19.71 -3.51
N GLU A 87 -21.62 18.47 -3.63
CA GLU A 87 -22.34 17.79 -2.56
C GLU A 87 -21.45 17.57 -1.33
N LEU A 88 -20.21 17.16 -1.50
CA LEU A 88 -19.26 16.96 -0.41
C LEU A 88 -18.85 18.27 0.27
N GLU A 89 -18.76 19.38 -0.46
CA GLU A 89 -18.59 20.71 0.11
C GLU A 89 -19.73 21.04 1.07
N GLY A 90 -21.00 20.87 0.64
CA GLY A 90 -22.16 21.08 1.50
C GLY A 90 -22.17 20.17 2.74
N VAL A 91 -21.75 18.91 2.61
CA VAL A 91 -21.59 18.01 3.77
C VAL A 91 -20.54 18.54 4.74
N PHE A 92 -19.42 19.02 4.22
CA PHE A 92 -18.34 19.53 5.06
C PHE A 92 -18.69 20.86 5.73
N GLU A 93 -19.38 21.76 5.05
CA GLU A 93 -19.91 22.98 5.63
C GLU A 93 -20.83 22.70 6.82
N ALA A 94 -21.72 21.70 6.67
CA ALA A 94 -22.69 21.35 7.71
C ALA A 94 -22.06 20.57 8.88
N LYS A 95 -21.08 19.72 8.65
CA LYS A 95 -20.58 18.73 9.65
C LYS A 95 -19.07 18.76 9.88
N GLY A 96 -18.30 19.56 9.15
CA GLY A 96 -16.85 19.50 9.16
C GLY A 96 -16.21 19.79 10.53
N SER A 97 -16.80 20.69 11.34
CA SER A 97 -16.33 20.95 12.70
C SER A 97 -16.53 19.74 13.62
N ILE A 98 -17.68 19.07 13.51
CA ILE A 98 -18.01 17.86 14.27
C ILE A 98 -17.04 16.74 13.88
N LEU A 99 -16.86 16.52 12.58
CA LEU A 99 -15.95 15.50 12.07
C LEU A 99 -14.53 15.71 12.56
N ARG A 100 -14.00 16.93 12.49
CA ARG A 100 -12.66 17.24 12.97
C ARG A 100 -12.49 16.98 14.47
N ASN A 101 -13.48 17.34 15.28
CA ASN A 101 -13.43 17.11 16.72
C ASN A 101 -13.52 15.61 17.07
N GLN A 102 -14.40 14.86 16.42
CA GLN A 102 -14.56 13.43 16.68
C GLN A 102 -13.37 12.60 16.20
N LEU A 103 -12.66 13.05 15.16
CA LEU A 103 -11.53 12.37 14.57
C LEU A 103 -10.18 12.91 15.04
N THR A 104 -10.17 13.70 16.11
CA THR A 104 -8.94 14.16 16.77
C THR A 104 -8.46 13.09 17.73
N PHE A 105 -7.21 12.65 17.53
CA PHE A 105 -6.57 11.68 18.39
C PHE A 105 -5.79 12.38 19.49
N ASP A 106 -5.86 11.85 20.72
CA ASP A 106 -5.12 12.39 21.85
C ASP A 106 -3.60 12.20 21.64
N ARG A 107 -2.82 13.08 22.25
CA ARG A 107 -1.36 13.24 22.04
C ARG A 107 -0.50 12.09 22.54
N SER A 108 -1.08 11.05 23.11
CA SER A 108 -0.39 9.90 23.69
C SER A 108 0.08 8.82 22.68
N GLY A 109 -0.11 9.06 21.38
CA GLY A 109 0.23 8.10 20.31
C GLY A 109 0.93 8.74 19.11
N PRO A 110 1.13 7.97 18.02
CA PRO A 110 1.70 8.49 16.79
C PRO A 110 0.79 9.61 16.24
N THR A 111 1.40 10.68 15.73
CA THR A 111 0.68 11.80 15.13
C THR A 111 -0.06 11.33 13.89
N LEU A 112 -1.38 11.16 14.00
CA LEU A 112 -2.25 10.78 12.90
C LEU A 112 -2.79 12.02 12.21
N LYS A 113 -2.81 11.98 10.87
CA LYS A 113 -3.34 13.09 10.05
C LYS A 113 -4.84 13.19 10.20
N ASN A 114 -5.33 14.38 10.52
CA ASN A 114 -6.75 14.71 10.58
C ASN A 114 -7.20 15.43 9.29
N ILE A 115 -8.49 15.70 9.18
CA ILE A 115 -9.08 16.50 8.10
C ILE A 115 -8.69 17.97 8.31
N GLU A 116 -7.82 18.50 7.46
CA GLU A 116 -7.32 19.88 7.57
C GLU A 116 -8.36 20.92 7.10
N GLY A 117 -9.15 20.55 6.10
CA GLY A 117 -10.16 21.44 5.52
C GLY A 117 -10.99 20.74 4.46
N VAL A 118 -11.84 21.51 3.77
CA VAL A 118 -12.77 21.01 2.75
C VAL A 118 -12.07 20.25 1.63
N GLU A 119 -10.98 20.78 1.10
CA GLU A 119 -10.22 20.11 0.03
C GLU A 119 -9.61 18.78 0.49
N SER A 120 -9.08 18.74 1.72
CA SER A 120 -8.58 17.50 2.32
C SER A 120 -9.71 16.48 2.52
N PHE A 121 -10.89 16.92 2.94
CA PHE A 121 -12.07 16.06 3.07
C PHE A 121 -12.47 15.48 1.71
N ILE A 122 -12.68 16.31 0.71
CA ILE A 122 -13.10 15.89 -0.64
C ILE A 122 -12.08 14.94 -1.26
N ALA A 123 -10.79 15.28 -1.17
CA ALA A 123 -9.72 14.48 -1.77
C ALA A 123 -9.63 13.07 -1.18
N ASN A 124 -9.92 12.90 0.10
CA ASN A 124 -9.81 11.63 0.80
C ASN A 124 -11.13 10.87 0.91
N TYR A 125 -12.29 11.52 0.77
CA TYR A 125 -13.60 10.88 0.92
C TYR A 125 -13.73 9.62 0.03
N PRO A 126 -14.30 8.52 0.53
CA PRO A 126 -14.98 8.31 1.82
C PRO A 126 -14.05 7.95 3.00
N PHE A 127 -12.74 8.13 2.82
CA PHE A 127 -11.75 7.86 3.86
C PHE A 127 -11.39 9.12 4.65
N VAL A 128 -10.73 8.91 5.77
CA VAL A 128 -10.12 9.95 6.59
C VAL A 128 -8.60 9.89 6.40
N PRO A 129 -7.87 11.01 6.44
CA PRO A 129 -6.42 11.01 6.20
C PRO A 129 -5.61 10.02 7.03
N TYR A 130 -6.00 9.75 8.27
CA TYR A 130 -5.31 8.77 9.13
C TYR A 130 -5.42 7.33 8.64
N HIS A 131 -6.46 6.98 7.85
CA HIS A 131 -6.61 5.62 7.31
C HIS A 131 -5.38 5.20 6.49
N PHE A 132 -4.86 6.10 5.66
CA PHE A 132 -3.69 5.84 4.83
C PHE A 132 -2.47 5.47 5.68
N GLN A 133 -2.24 6.23 6.77
CA GLN A 133 -1.13 5.98 7.68
C GLN A 133 -1.30 4.67 8.46
N LEU A 134 -2.49 4.42 9.00
CA LEU A 134 -2.75 3.20 9.78
C LEU A 134 -2.69 1.95 8.92
N VAL A 135 -3.34 1.95 7.76
CA VAL A 135 -3.34 0.78 6.86
C VAL A 135 -1.93 0.50 6.38
N GLN A 136 -1.16 1.53 5.99
CA GLN A 136 0.24 1.36 5.63
C GLN A 136 1.05 0.73 6.78
N LYS A 137 0.88 1.23 7.99
CA LYS A 137 1.57 0.71 9.18
C LYS A 137 1.18 -0.74 9.48
N VAL A 138 -0.10 -1.09 9.34
CA VAL A 138 -0.57 -2.48 9.48
C VAL A 138 0.14 -3.40 8.48
N PHE A 139 0.20 -3.03 7.21
CA PHE A 139 0.91 -3.82 6.20
C PHE A 139 2.42 -3.93 6.47
N GLU A 140 3.05 -2.86 6.97
CA GLU A 140 4.47 -2.88 7.37
C GLU A 140 4.72 -3.84 8.53
N GLU A 141 3.87 -3.82 9.56
CA GLU A 141 4.02 -4.69 10.72
C GLU A 141 3.74 -6.17 10.38
N ILE A 142 2.74 -6.45 9.55
CA ILE A 142 2.47 -7.81 9.05
C ILE A 142 3.70 -8.38 8.33
N ARG A 143 4.39 -7.57 7.53
CA ARG A 143 5.64 -8.00 6.87
C ARG A 143 6.76 -8.32 7.86
N LYS A 144 6.92 -7.51 8.92
CA LYS A 144 7.96 -7.72 9.93
C LYS A 144 7.75 -9.00 10.73
N VAL A 145 6.51 -9.34 11.03
CA VAL A 145 6.17 -10.55 11.79
C VAL A 145 6.37 -11.82 10.96
N GLY A 146 6.72 -11.70 9.67
CA GLY A 146 7.03 -12.84 8.83
C GLY A 146 5.79 -13.65 8.46
N ALA A 147 4.66 -12.98 8.25
CA ALA A 147 3.48 -13.61 7.66
C ALA A 147 3.90 -14.32 6.37
N THR A 148 4.01 -15.64 6.48
CA THR A 148 4.56 -16.53 5.48
C THR A 148 3.61 -16.68 4.31
N GLY A 149 3.79 -15.87 3.33
CA GLY A 149 3.15 -16.07 2.04
C GLY A 149 3.86 -15.20 1.01
N ALA A 150 4.33 -15.83 -0.06
CA ALA A 150 4.92 -15.18 -1.23
C ALA A 150 4.04 -14.07 -1.85
N HIS A 151 2.87 -13.83 -1.29
CA HIS A 151 1.87 -12.86 -1.74
C HIS A 151 2.01 -11.46 -1.13
N LEU A 152 2.81 -11.27 -0.08
CA LEU A 152 3.12 -9.94 0.49
C LEU A 152 4.12 -9.12 -0.33
N ALA A 153 4.67 -9.70 -1.41
CA ALA A 153 5.50 -8.98 -2.36
C ALA A 153 4.76 -7.82 -3.09
N TYR A 154 3.46 -7.68 -2.88
CA TYR A 154 2.58 -6.76 -3.60
C TYR A 154 2.18 -5.50 -2.80
N GLY A 155 3.07 -4.94 -1.99
CA GLY A 155 2.78 -3.87 -1.04
C GLY A 155 1.83 -2.76 -1.49
N GLU A 156 2.09 -2.10 -2.61
CA GLU A 156 1.22 -1.03 -3.13
C GLU A 156 -0.08 -1.55 -3.73
N ARG A 157 -0.04 -2.70 -4.40
CA ARG A 157 -1.21 -3.33 -5.00
C ARG A 157 -2.18 -3.81 -3.94
N SER A 158 -1.67 -4.47 -2.89
CA SER A 158 -2.48 -4.93 -1.76
C SER A 158 -3.11 -3.76 -1.02
N MET A 159 -2.40 -2.64 -0.90
CA MET A 159 -2.93 -1.42 -0.30
C MET A 159 -4.05 -0.81 -1.16
N LEU A 160 -3.86 -0.73 -2.49
CA LEU A 160 -4.88 -0.25 -3.42
C LEU A 160 -6.15 -1.13 -3.37
N ASP A 161 -5.97 -2.46 -3.36
CA ASP A 161 -7.07 -3.42 -3.24
C ASP A 161 -7.81 -3.27 -1.90
N ALA A 162 -7.10 -3.07 -0.79
CA ALA A 162 -7.70 -2.86 0.52
C ALA A 162 -8.58 -1.60 0.55
N PHE A 163 -8.10 -0.49 0.00
CA PHE A 163 -8.89 0.74 -0.12
C PHE A 163 -10.07 0.58 -1.07
N HIS A 164 -9.90 -0.13 -2.18
CA HIS A 164 -10.99 -0.42 -3.11
C HIS A 164 -12.09 -1.26 -2.46
N MET A 165 -11.74 -2.34 -1.77
CA MET A 165 -12.71 -3.17 -1.06
C MET A 165 -13.43 -2.40 0.05
N ALA A 166 -12.70 -1.62 0.84
CA ALA A 166 -13.28 -0.81 1.89
C ALA A 166 -14.22 0.29 1.35
N ALA A 167 -13.89 0.92 0.21
CA ALA A 167 -14.78 1.86 -0.46
C ALA A 167 -16.06 1.19 -0.94
N LYS A 168 -15.97 -0.02 -1.50
CA LYS A 168 -17.15 -0.79 -1.94
C LYS A 168 -18.07 -1.15 -0.79
N ALA A 169 -17.56 -1.36 0.42
CA ALA A 169 -18.39 -1.67 1.59
C ALA A 169 -19.37 -0.54 1.97
N VAL A 170 -19.10 0.69 1.54
CA VAL A 170 -19.95 1.86 1.82
C VAL A 170 -20.60 2.47 0.59
N GLN A 171 -20.44 1.87 -0.60
CA GLN A 171 -20.93 2.43 -1.87
C GLN A 171 -22.44 2.70 -1.91
N GLU A 172 -23.24 1.89 -1.19
CA GLU A 172 -24.70 2.04 -1.12
C GLU A 172 -25.16 2.96 0.03
N LYS A 173 -24.21 3.52 0.79
CA LYS A 173 -24.52 4.44 1.88
C LYS A 173 -24.77 5.84 1.34
N ALA A 174 -25.54 6.63 2.09
CA ALA A 174 -25.77 8.03 1.76
C ALA A 174 -24.45 8.82 1.73
N ILE A 175 -24.40 9.85 0.88
CA ILE A 175 -23.25 10.78 0.82
C ILE A 175 -22.97 11.38 2.21
N GLY A 176 -21.70 11.41 2.58
CA GLY A 176 -21.25 11.79 3.91
C GLY A 176 -20.93 10.62 4.84
N ALA A 177 -21.30 9.38 4.44
CA ALA A 177 -20.85 8.19 5.16
C ALA A 177 -19.32 8.00 4.98
N LEU A 178 -18.62 7.80 6.09
CA LEU A 178 -17.19 7.49 6.09
C LEU A 178 -16.98 5.98 6.22
N VAL A 179 -15.86 5.51 5.68
CA VAL A 179 -15.46 4.10 5.80
C VAL A 179 -14.99 3.84 7.24
N PRO A 180 -15.63 2.91 7.96
CA PRO A 180 -15.12 2.48 9.26
C PRO A 180 -13.84 1.67 9.13
N MET A 181 -12.95 1.77 10.11
CA MET A 181 -11.63 1.09 10.07
C MET A 181 -11.74 -0.44 9.94
N HIS A 182 -12.79 -1.05 10.49
CA HIS A 182 -13.00 -2.50 10.39
C HIS A 182 -13.19 -3.00 8.94
N CYS A 183 -13.63 -2.13 8.01
CA CYS A 183 -13.78 -2.51 6.60
C CYS A 183 -12.43 -2.90 5.93
N PHE A 184 -11.31 -2.51 6.52
CA PHE A 184 -10.01 -2.92 6.03
C PHE A 184 -9.61 -4.32 6.50
N TYR A 185 -10.25 -4.85 7.55
CA TYR A 185 -9.90 -6.15 8.11
C TYR A 185 -9.99 -7.28 7.08
N THR A 186 -11.07 -7.32 6.30
CA THR A 186 -11.28 -8.35 5.27
C THR A 186 -10.15 -8.37 4.23
N ALA A 187 -9.59 -7.22 3.90
CA ALA A 187 -8.48 -7.14 2.96
C ALA A 187 -7.14 -7.58 3.57
N VAL A 188 -7.01 -7.47 4.90
CA VAL A 188 -5.79 -7.79 5.65
C VAL A 188 -5.79 -9.24 6.17
N GLU A 189 -6.97 -9.76 6.45
CA GLU A 189 -7.18 -11.09 7.07
C GLU A 189 -6.44 -12.22 6.35
N GLY A 190 -6.44 -12.21 5.01
CA GLY A 190 -5.75 -13.22 4.20
C GLY A 190 -4.22 -13.22 4.32
N PHE A 191 -3.64 -12.18 4.90
CA PHE A 191 -2.20 -12.04 5.10
C PHE A 191 -1.76 -12.32 6.54
N LEU A 192 -2.72 -12.50 7.46
CA LEU A 192 -2.43 -12.76 8.86
C LEU A 192 -2.01 -14.22 9.06
N ASP A 193 -1.01 -14.41 9.91
CA ASP A 193 -0.66 -15.74 10.41
C ASP A 193 -1.86 -16.37 11.13
N THR A 194 -1.98 -17.70 11.04
CA THR A 194 -3.08 -18.46 11.64
C THR A 194 -3.19 -18.23 13.15
N ALA A 195 -2.07 -18.06 13.84
CA ALA A 195 -2.06 -17.80 15.28
C ALA A 195 -2.62 -16.41 15.59
N VAL A 196 -2.21 -15.39 14.83
CA VAL A 196 -2.71 -14.01 14.97
C VAL A 196 -4.20 -13.95 14.64
N LYS A 197 -4.61 -14.58 13.53
CA LYS A 197 -6.03 -14.67 13.16
C LYS A 197 -6.86 -15.28 14.26
N ARG A 198 -6.44 -16.43 14.79
CA ARG A 198 -7.14 -17.11 15.89
C ARG A 198 -7.27 -16.24 17.14
N THR A 199 -6.24 -15.43 17.45
CA THR A 199 -6.29 -14.51 18.60
C THR A 199 -7.33 -13.40 18.35
N ILE A 200 -7.43 -12.88 17.14
CA ILE A 200 -8.41 -11.87 16.77
C ILE A 200 -9.83 -12.45 16.81
N ASP A 201 -10.02 -13.66 16.26
CA ASP A 201 -11.31 -14.34 16.28
C ASP A 201 -11.78 -14.59 17.72
N GLN A 202 -10.88 -15.08 18.59
CA GLN A 202 -11.18 -15.25 20.02
C GLN A 202 -11.52 -13.93 20.72
N ALA A 203 -10.86 -12.83 20.35
CA ALA A 203 -11.19 -11.52 20.90
C ALA A 203 -12.56 -11.03 20.43
N SER A 204 -12.92 -11.28 19.16
CA SER A 204 -14.21 -10.88 18.61
C SER A 204 -15.40 -11.65 19.20
N GLU A 205 -15.18 -12.89 19.65
CA GLU A 205 -16.17 -13.73 20.33
C GLU A 205 -16.35 -13.40 21.83
N ASN A 206 -15.64 -12.38 22.33
CA ASN A 206 -15.73 -12.02 23.75
C ASN A 206 -17.09 -11.37 24.05
N PRO A 207 -17.93 -11.95 24.92
CA PRO A 207 -19.28 -11.44 25.21
C PRO A 207 -19.30 -10.03 25.81
N VAL A 208 -18.17 -9.55 26.36
CA VAL A 208 -18.06 -8.16 26.83
C VAL A 208 -18.06 -7.18 25.65
N LEU A 209 -17.56 -7.59 24.47
CA LEU A 209 -17.54 -6.74 23.27
C LEU A 209 -18.88 -6.75 22.54
N GLU A 210 -19.72 -7.79 22.71
CA GLU A 210 -21.06 -7.83 22.14
C GLU A 210 -22.04 -6.85 22.83
N ALA A 211 -21.67 -6.35 24.01
CA ALA A 211 -22.49 -5.42 24.80
C ALA A 211 -22.28 -3.95 24.44
N PHE A 212 -21.38 -3.64 23.50
CA PHE A 212 -21.08 -2.30 22.97
C PHE A 212 -21.44 -2.18 21.49
#